data_1b29809ce07246ef942ebc6000da7eec
#
_entry.id   1b29809ce07246ef942ebc6000da7eec
#
_cell.length_a   1.000
_cell.length_b   1.000
_cell.length_c   1.000
_cell.angle_alpha   90.00
_cell.angle_beta   90.00
_cell.angle_gamma   90.00
#
_symmetry.space_group_name_H-M   'P 1'
#
loop_
_entity.id
_entity.type
_entity.pdbx_description
1 polymer ?
#
loop_
_entity_poly.entity_id
_entity_poly.type
_entity_poly.pdbx_seq_one_letter_code
_entity_poly.pdbx_strand_id
1 'polypeptide(L)'
;MRLATWLCVLGLLPLLPAQNSTKKVRPAPGDLAARAGDAVPWRKDLAAALAEAKQSGKPVFWYVPAVQPSPMDRKPEIDRYLRGGPFSWPSTIDLLTAHFVPVAEPAKGDAAKQRGLVRNQFLEPGYLVLDGDGNTLLRVDQLTTLHPEWFEAPLRRLAKAPADGFPCHPALREAWAAYRDGDRPAAQARAEAVLAADPAPAVAAEAHWLVGAALLRSGQRALALQRWTDLGKALPDQALAWKAALEVEGHGPFVRGFEDYLPLPPNALAADPVDGTRLPGVYDEAELWRRGVAFLVAMDGGDGVLRDSIYDFGGTDGLPNVHAAVTCLAGEALLLATRKEAPFPLPAALAARAEATLQRMRANVEADRMAAVSDRDEILWARAYALRFLAAWTRARGGDAEAVRPALQRGVAALVALQPETGVWFHEYGNPFAIATALQALHFAKQAGIEVPQDNVDRGLRALAMNRTDAGAFTY
;
A
#
# COMPACT_ATOMS: atom_id res chain seq x y z
N MET A 1 -38.28 -51.87 38.23
CA MET A 1 -37.01 -51.18 38.40
C MET A 1 -36.05 -51.65 37.33
N ARG A 2 -35.85 -50.89 36.27
CA ARG A 2 -34.78 -51.10 35.28
C ARG A 2 -34.13 -49.74 35.07
N LEU A 3 -32.91 -49.54 35.60
CA LEU A 3 -32.03 -48.40 35.33
C LEU A 3 -31.53 -48.51 33.88
N ALA A 4 -31.81 -47.53 33.10
CA ALA A 4 -31.18 -47.33 31.78
C ALA A 4 -29.93 -46.47 31.96
N THR A 5 -28.78 -47.08 31.76
CA THR A 5 -27.46 -46.44 31.78
C THR A 5 -27.30 -45.70 30.45
N TRP A 6 -27.25 -44.36 30.46
CA TRP A 6 -26.85 -43.53 29.31
C TRP A 6 -25.33 -43.48 29.25
N LEU A 7 -24.75 -44.17 28.29
CA LEU A 7 -23.35 -43.99 27.91
C LEU A 7 -23.24 -42.67 27.13
N CYS A 8 -22.63 -41.67 27.72
CA CYS A 8 -22.13 -40.49 27.00
C CYS A 8 -20.96 -40.93 26.08
N VAL A 9 -21.22 -41.10 24.83
CA VAL A 9 -20.17 -41.16 23.81
C VAL A 9 -19.70 -39.73 23.58
N LEU A 10 -18.69 -39.31 24.29
CA LEU A 10 -17.86 -38.15 23.93
C LEU A 10 -17.11 -38.51 22.66
N GLY A 11 -17.69 -38.16 21.51
CA GLY A 11 -16.99 -38.17 20.24
C GLY A 11 -15.79 -37.23 20.33
N LEU A 12 -14.61 -37.81 20.38
CA LEU A 12 -13.35 -37.11 20.04
C LEU A 12 -13.48 -36.61 18.61
N LEU A 13 -13.93 -35.38 18.45
CA LEU A 13 -13.71 -34.63 17.22
C LEU A 13 -12.18 -34.58 17.06
N PRO A 14 -11.63 -35.06 15.93
CA PRO A 14 -10.23 -34.83 15.66
C PRO A 14 -10.05 -33.31 15.65
N LEU A 15 -9.29 -32.78 16.60
CA LEU A 15 -8.68 -31.47 16.50
C LEU A 15 -7.93 -31.51 15.17
N LEU A 16 -8.53 -30.94 14.13
CA LEU A 16 -7.80 -30.60 12.91
C LEU A 16 -6.58 -29.83 13.41
N PRO A 17 -5.36 -30.27 13.12
CA PRO A 17 -4.18 -29.52 13.48
C PRO A 17 -4.43 -28.11 12.93
N ALA A 18 -4.39 -27.11 13.82
CA ALA A 18 -4.28 -25.74 13.37
C ALA A 18 -3.20 -25.77 12.29
N GLN A 19 -3.58 -25.49 11.04
CA GLN A 19 -2.61 -25.44 9.98
C GLN A 19 -1.63 -24.36 10.44
N ASN A 20 -0.48 -24.82 10.96
CA ASN A 20 0.65 -23.94 11.14
C ASN A 20 0.77 -23.23 9.80
N SER A 21 0.39 -21.97 9.77
CA SER A 21 0.76 -21.11 8.69
C SER A 21 2.27 -21.19 8.68
N THR A 22 2.82 -22.03 7.82
CA THR A 22 4.25 -22.11 7.63
C THR A 22 4.61 -20.70 7.28
N LYS A 23 5.26 -19.99 8.23
CA LYS A 23 5.78 -18.65 7.98
C LYS A 23 6.51 -18.77 6.65
N LYS A 24 6.00 -18.13 5.62
CA LYS A 24 6.71 -18.05 4.34
C LYS A 24 7.96 -17.24 4.65
N VAL A 25 9.04 -17.92 4.99
CA VAL A 25 10.33 -17.28 5.19
C VAL A 25 10.72 -16.74 3.82
N ARG A 26 10.69 -15.42 3.70
CA ARG A 26 11.13 -14.80 2.47
C ARG A 26 12.63 -15.01 2.31
N PRO A 27 13.09 -15.34 1.10
CA PRO A 27 14.51 -15.46 0.85
C PRO A 27 15.22 -14.14 1.19
N ALA A 28 16.45 -14.23 1.63
CA ALA A 28 17.30 -13.06 1.80
C ALA A 28 17.48 -12.37 0.43
N PRO A 29 17.57 -11.04 0.38
CA PRO A 29 17.91 -10.34 -0.85
C PRO A 29 19.26 -10.81 -1.38
N GLY A 30 19.42 -10.86 -2.71
CA GLY A 30 20.71 -11.07 -3.35
C GLY A 30 21.68 -9.90 -3.06
N ASP A 31 22.96 -10.11 -3.35
CA ASP A 31 24.04 -9.18 -2.96
C ASP A 31 23.80 -7.74 -3.39
N LEU A 32 23.30 -7.52 -4.61
CA LEU A 32 23.02 -6.17 -5.10
C LEU A 32 21.81 -5.56 -4.41
N ALA A 33 20.74 -6.32 -4.25
CA ALA A 33 19.51 -5.88 -3.59
C ALA A 33 19.71 -5.61 -2.09
N ALA A 34 20.60 -6.34 -1.43
CA ALA A 34 20.94 -6.16 -0.02
C ALA A 34 21.57 -4.79 0.28
N ARG A 35 22.19 -4.16 -0.74
CA ARG A 35 22.79 -2.81 -0.65
C ARG A 35 21.76 -1.68 -0.63
N ALA A 36 20.48 -1.94 -0.94
CA ALA A 36 19.45 -0.91 -0.93
C ALA A 36 19.45 -0.13 0.40
N GLY A 37 19.55 1.20 0.32
CA GLY A 37 19.65 2.11 1.46
C GLY A 37 21.04 2.29 2.05
N ASP A 38 22.09 1.59 1.56
CA ASP A 38 23.46 1.73 2.06
C ASP A 38 24.20 2.96 1.50
N ALA A 39 23.65 3.64 0.51
CA ALA A 39 24.20 4.90 0.01
C ALA A 39 24.08 6.05 1.03
N VAL A 40 23.16 5.98 1.98
CA VAL A 40 23.14 6.87 3.15
C VAL A 40 24.26 6.47 4.09
N PRO A 41 25.15 7.40 4.52
CA PRO A 41 26.31 7.08 5.35
C PRO A 41 25.92 6.87 6.82
N TRP A 42 25.21 5.79 7.09
CA TRP A 42 24.64 5.47 8.41
C TRP A 42 25.71 5.29 9.50
N ARG A 43 25.59 6.07 10.60
CA ARG A 43 26.25 5.75 11.87
C ARG A 43 25.45 4.66 12.57
N LYS A 44 26.12 3.89 13.41
CA LYS A 44 25.52 2.78 14.16
C LYS A 44 25.41 3.04 15.66
N ASP A 45 25.81 4.22 16.08
CA ASP A 45 25.84 4.65 17.49
C ASP A 45 25.33 6.07 17.61
N LEU A 46 24.26 6.28 18.39
CA LEU A 46 23.64 7.57 18.58
C LEU A 46 24.53 8.55 19.35
N ALA A 47 25.30 8.06 20.33
CA ALA A 47 26.15 8.94 21.12
C ALA A 47 27.29 9.53 20.26
N ALA A 48 27.90 8.70 19.40
CA ALA A 48 28.88 9.16 18.44
C ALA A 48 28.29 10.13 17.41
N ALA A 49 27.07 9.88 16.93
CA ALA A 49 26.37 10.78 16.02
C ALA A 49 26.04 12.14 16.67
N LEU A 50 25.64 12.17 17.93
CA LEU A 50 25.41 13.42 18.69
C LEU A 50 26.72 14.21 18.88
N ALA A 51 27.83 13.53 19.17
CA ALA A 51 29.14 14.18 19.28
C ALA A 51 29.57 14.82 17.94
N GLU A 52 29.37 14.11 16.82
CA GLU A 52 29.61 14.61 15.46
C GLU A 52 28.69 15.81 15.14
N ALA A 53 27.42 15.71 15.49
CA ALA A 53 26.43 16.77 15.30
C ALA A 53 26.84 18.06 16.03
N LYS A 54 27.32 17.95 17.27
CA LYS A 54 27.80 19.07 18.07
C LYS A 54 29.03 19.74 17.45
N GLN A 55 29.91 18.98 16.79
CA GLN A 55 31.10 19.51 16.12
C GLN A 55 30.79 20.13 14.77
N SER A 56 29.91 19.49 13.98
CA SER A 56 29.59 19.91 12.62
C SER A 56 28.49 20.95 12.52
N GLY A 57 27.71 21.15 13.58
CA GLY A 57 26.50 21.97 13.57
C GLY A 57 25.32 21.37 12.80
N LYS A 58 25.45 20.14 12.27
CA LYS A 58 24.38 19.44 11.60
C LYS A 58 23.50 18.70 12.61
N PRO A 59 22.15 18.69 12.47
CA PRO A 59 21.29 17.87 13.31
C PRO A 59 21.48 16.37 13.02
N VAL A 60 21.19 15.53 14.01
CA VAL A 60 21.16 14.07 13.85
C VAL A 60 19.83 13.69 13.22
N PHE A 61 19.88 12.91 12.14
CA PHE A 61 18.73 12.15 11.64
C PHE A 61 18.80 10.73 12.20
N TRP A 62 17.97 10.44 13.21
CA TRP A 62 17.94 9.12 13.84
C TRP A 62 16.79 8.29 13.30
N TYR A 63 17.10 7.36 12.40
CA TYR A 63 16.18 6.33 11.96
C TYR A 63 16.10 5.23 13.01
N VAL A 64 14.89 4.95 13.47
CA VAL A 64 14.59 3.89 14.45
C VAL A 64 13.98 2.73 13.69
N PRO A 65 14.76 1.68 13.34
CA PRO A 65 14.26 0.53 12.63
C PRO A 65 13.34 -0.33 13.51
N ALA A 66 12.47 -1.08 12.89
CA ALA A 66 11.60 -2.02 13.56
C ALA A 66 12.34 -3.34 13.82
N VAL A 67 12.61 -3.63 15.06
CA VAL A 67 13.46 -4.76 15.47
C VAL A 67 12.76 -5.88 16.22
N GLN A 68 11.47 -5.79 16.46
CA GLN A 68 10.79 -6.80 17.26
C GLN A 68 10.25 -7.93 16.39
N PRO A 69 10.76 -9.15 16.52
CA PRO A 69 10.16 -10.31 15.88
C PRO A 69 8.92 -10.72 16.66
N SER A 70 7.77 -10.20 16.28
CA SER A 70 6.51 -10.86 16.62
C SER A 70 6.15 -11.83 15.49
N PRO A 71 5.58 -13.00 15.78
CA PRO A 71 5.00 -13.85 14.74
C PRO A 71 3.96 -13.14 13.87
N MET A 72 3.32 -12.13 14.43
CA MET A 72 2.31 -11.27 13.80
C MET A 72 2.91 -9.94 13.31
N ASP A 73 4.20 -9.69 13.56
CA ASP A 73 4.83 -8.40 13.32
C ASP A 73 5.76 -8.47 12.10
N ARG A 74 5.42 -7.73 11.06
CA ARG A 74 6.15 -7.66 9.80
C ARG A 74 6.96 -6.40 9.63
N LYS A 75 7.14 -5.68 10.70
CA LYS A 75 7.94 -4.45 10.74
C LYS A 75 9.33 -4.59 10.10
N PRO A 76 10.08 -5.73 10.23
CA PRO A 76 11.34 -5.89 9.52
C PRO A 76 11.23 -5.76 7.98
N GLU A 77 10.07 -6.03 7.41
CA GLU A 77 9.85 -5.82 5.98
C GLU A 77 9.59 -4.37 5.63
N ILE A 78 8.94 -3.64 6.54
CA ILE A 78 8.77 -2.19 6.39
C ILE A 78 10.13 -1.50 6.38
N ASP A 79 11.10 -1.95 7.20
CA ASP A 79 12.49 -1.47 7.11
C ASP A 79 13.10 -1.70 5.73
N ARG A 80 12.83 -2.87 5.13
CA ARG A 80 13.29 -3.17 3.76
C ARG A 80 12.66 -2.22 2.76
N TYR A 81 11.37 -1.90 2.91
CA TYR A 81 10.70 -0.93 2.04
C TYR A 81 11.23 0.49 2.22
N LEU A 82 11.53 0.92 3.42
CA LEU A 82 12.17 2.21 3.65
C LEU A 82 13.58 2.26 3.05
N ARG A 83 14.35 1.20 3.20
CA ARG A 83 15.68 1.08 2.58
C ARG A 83 15.61 1.08 1.06
N GLY A 84 14.67 0.32 0.46
CA GLY A 84 14.43 0.29 -0.97
C GLY A 84 13.60 1.47 -1.50
N GLY A 85 12.96 2.26 -0.64
CA GLY A 85 12.20 3.44 -0.95
C GLY A 85 13.03 4.73 -0.78
N PRO A 86 12.69 5.58 0.19
CA PRO A 86 13.32 6.88 0.35
C PRO A 86 14.82 6.81 0.60
N PHE A 87 15.35 5.83 1.32
CA PHE A 87 16.79 5.72 1.59
C PHE A 87 17.62 5.26 0.38
N SER A 88 17.00 4.84 -0.71
CA SER A 88 17.64 4.58 -2.00
C SER A 88 17.34 5.66 -3.04
N TRP A 89 16.56 6.69 -2.67
CA TRP A 89 16.23 7.79 -3.58
C TRP A 89 17.35 8.85 -3.59
N PRO A 90 17.87 9.24 -4.78
CA PRO A 90 19.07 10.09 -4.86
C PRO A 90 18.97 11.38 -4.07
N SER A 91 17.86 12.13 -4.20
CA SER A 91 17.69 13.41 -3.49
C SER A 91 17.59 13.25 -1.97
N THR A 92 17.02 12.15 -1.48
CA THR A 92 16.99 11.82 -0.04
C THR A 92 18.40 11.51 0.47
N ILE A 93 19.18 10.74 -0.29
CA ILE A 93 20.58 10.44 0.05
C ILE A 93 21.39 11.73 0.16
N ASP A 94 21.27 12.61 -0.85
CA ASP A 94 21.96 13.90 -0.89
C ASP A 94 21.52 14.81 0.27
N LEU A 95 20.22 14.91 0.54
CA LEU A 95 19.67 15.69 1.65
C LEU A 95 20.20 15.22 3.00
N LEU A 96 20.16 13.92 3.27
CA LEU A 96 20.63 13.34 4.53
C LEU A 96 22.15 13.50 4.68
N THR A 97 22.90 13.32 3.62
CA THR A 97 24.36 13.44 3.64
C THR A 97 24.83 14.88 3.80
N ALA A 98 24.19 15.82 3.09
CA ALA A 98 24.58 17.22 3.12
C ALA A 98 24.21 17.92 4.42
N HIS A 99 23.03 17.64 4.96
CA HIS A 99 22.43 18.46 6.01
C HIS A 99 22.27 17.78 7.37
N PHE A 100 22.50 16.46 7.47
CA PHE A 100 22.29 15.71 8.70
C PHE A 100 23.48 14.82 9.03
N VAL A 101 23.52 14.33 10.26
CA VAL A 101 24.32 13.18 10.69
C VAL A 101 23.38 11.99 10.78
N PRO A 102 23.30 11.13 9.74
CA PRO A 102 22.37 10.02 9.75
C PRO A 102 22.86 8.86 10.63
N VAL A 103 21.99 8.38 11.50
CA VAL A 103 22.22 7.20 12.35
C VAL A 103 21.04 6.25 12.23
N ALA A 104 21.32 4.96 12.09
CA ALA A 104 20.32 3.89 12.12
C ALA A 104 20.58 2.99 13.34
N GLU A 105 19.82 3.19 14.39
CA GLU A 105 19.96 2.45 15.64
C GLU A 105 18.58 2.16 16.24
N PRO A 106 18.31 0.90 16.66
CA PRO A 106 17.10 0.58 17.38
C PRO A 106 16.95 1.40 18.67
N ALA A 107 15.73 1.72 19.04
CA ALA A 107 15.44 2.40 20.30
C ALA A 107 15.80 1.49 21.49
N LYS A 108 16.87 1.85 22.23
CA LYS A 108 17.38 1.09 23.37
C LYS A 108 17.73 2.00 24.55
N GLY A 109 17.66 1.43 25.75
CA GLY A 109 18.15 2.05 26.96
C GLY A 109 17.43 3.34 27.37
N ASP A 110 18.11 4.13 28.20
CA ASP A 110 17.52 5.33 28.78
C ASP A 110 17.35 6.47 27.79
N ALA A 111 18.23 6.57 26.79
CA ALA A 111 18.11 7.57 25.72
C ALA A 111 16.80 7.43 24.94
N ALA A 112 16.36 6.21 24.69
CA ALA A 112 15.08 5.93 24.05
C ALA A 112 13.91 6.25 24.98
N LYS A 113 13.97 5.84 26.26
CA LYS A 113 12.93 6.12 27.25
C LYS A 113 12.72 7.60 27.47
N GLN A 114 13.80 8.38 27.61
CA GLN A 114 13.74 9.85 27.78
C GLN A 114 13.05 10.55 26.61
N ARG A 115 13.06 9.94 25.42
CA ARG A 115 12.41 10.47 24.21
C ARG A 115 11.07 9.83 23.91
N GLY A 116 10.51 9.05 24.85
CA GLY A 116 9.22 8.38 24.67
C GLY A 116 9.22 7.30 23.59
N LEU A 117 10.38 6.74 23.24
CA LEU A 117 10.50 5.63 22.29
C LEU A 117 10.27 4.29 23.00
N VAL A 118 9.10 4.16 23.60
CA VAL A 118 8.66 2.97 24.33
C VAL A 118 7.41 2.40 23.70
N ARG A 119 7.21 1.11 23.88
CA ARG A 119 6.03 0.41 23.34
C ARG A 119 4.75 1.18 23.70
N ASN A 120 3.85 1.30 22.73
CA ASN A 120 2.58 2.04 22.79
C ASN A 120 2.69 3.59 22.82
N GLN A 121 3.90 4.15 22.83
CA GLN A 121 4.11 5.60 22.72
C GLN A 121 4.86 6.01 21.43
N PHE A 122 5.52 5.04 20.79
CA PHE A 122 6.19 5.20 19.53
C PHE A 122 5.93 3.97 18.65
N LEU A 123 5.51 4.18 17.44
CA LEU A 123 5.27 3.11 16.47
C LEU A 123 6.43 3.03 15.47
N GLU A 124 7.19 1.95 15.55
CA GLU A 124 8.27 1.62 14.62
C GLU A 124 7.72 1.12 13.27
N PRO A 125 8.44 1.37 12.17
CA PRO A 125 9.61 2.22 12.05
C PRO A 125 9.23 3.70 12.02
N GLY A 126 10.14 4.52 12.54
CA GLY A 126 9.99 5.98 12.57
C GLY A 126 11.34 6.67 12.58
N TYR A 127 11.35 7.99 12.70
CA TYR A 127 12.60 8.72 12.88
C TYR A 127 12.44 9.94 13.79
N LEU A 128 13.57 10.36 14.37
CA LEU A 128 13.70 11.60 15.07
C LEU A 128 14.78 12.46 14.41
N VAL A 129 14.59 13.78 14.48
CA VAL A 129 15.69 14.70 14.22
C VAL A 129 16.06 15.37 15.54
N LEU A 130 17.35 15.29 15.90
CA LEU A 130 17.86 15.84 17.17
C LEU A 130 18.87 16.95 16.88
N ASP A 131 18.92 17.96 17.75
CA ASP A 131 20.04 18.91 17.76
C ASP A 131 21.31 18.28 18.34
N GLY A 132 22.42 19.03 18.34
CA GLY A 132 23.69 18.56 18.88
C GLY A 132 23.70 18.32 20.40
N ASP A 133 22.72 18.84 21.13
CA ASP A 133 22.53 18.61 22.56
C ASP A 133 21.54 17.45 22.83
N GLY A 134 20.99 16.86 21.77
CA GLY A 134 20.08 15.71 21.83
C GLY A 134 18.64 16.06 22.07
N ASN A 135 18.24 17.33 21.95
CA ASN A 135 16.83 17.73 22.00
C ASN A 135 16.13 17.35 20.69
N THR A 136 14.88 16.93 20.81
CA THR A 136 14.08 16.54 19.65
C THR A 136 13.58 17.77 18.90
N LEU A 137 13.99 17.92 17.63
CA LEU A 137 13.52 18.95 16.71
C LEU A 137 12.32 18.48 15.88
N LEU A 138 12.27 17.19 15.58
CA LEU A 138 11.21 16.55 14.81
C LEU A 138 11.09 15.10 15.24
N ARG A 139 9.86 14.60 15.31
CA ARG A 139 9.55 13.20 15.57
C ARG A 139 8.49 12.75 14.57
N VAL A 140 8.73 11.66 13.90
CA VAL A 140 7.79 11.02 12.99
C VAL A 140 7.65 9.55 13.37
N ASP A 141 6.48 9.21 13.87
CA ASP A 141 6.10 7.85 14.24
C ASP A 141 5.44 7.16 13.04
N GLN A 142 5.54 5.87 12.96
CA GLN A 142 4.82 5.03 12.02
C GLN A 142 4.90 5.54 10.57
N LEU A 143 6.05 5.36 9.95
CA LEU A 143 6.20 5.69 8.53
C LEU A 143 5.27 4.82 7.69
N THR A 144 4.24 5.44 7.12
CA THR A 144 3.18 4.78 6.35
C THR A 144 3.21 5.10 4.86
N THR A 145 3.97 6.12 4.47
CA THR A 145 4.17 6.46 3.06
C THR A 145 5.64 6.54 2.72
N LEU A 146 5.99 6.05 1.54
CA LEU A 146 7.36 6.03 1.02
C LEU A 146 7.56 7.08 -0.08
N HIS A 147 6.59 7.99 -0.25
CA HIS A 147 6.64 9.00 -1.30
C HIS A 147 7.77 10.01 -1.02
N PRO A 148 8.70 10.25 -1.96
CA PRO A 148 9.87 11.10 -1.73
C PRO A 148 9.52 12.54 -1.32
N GLU A 149 8.54 13.17 -1.95
CA GLU A 149 8.11 14.53 -1.57
C GLU A 149 7.64 14.60 -0.12
N TRP A 150 6.82 13.63 0.30
CA TRP A 150 6.33 13.58 1.66
C TRP A 150 7.46 13.33 2.66
N PHE A 151 8.34 12.38 2.35
CA PHE A 151 9.46 12.02 3.22
C PHE A 151 10.44 13.18 3.39
N GLU A 152 10.77 13.88 2.30
CA GLU A 152 11.76 14.95 2.31
C GLU A 152 11.23 16.29 2.82
N ALA A 153 9.95 16.59 2.67
CA ALA A 153 9.40 17.91 2.99
C ALA A 153 9.71 18.41 4.42
N PRO A 154 9.49 17.64 5.51
CA PRO A 154 9.83 18.07 6.85
C PRO A 154 11.34 18.23 7.07
N LEU A 155 12.13 17.35 6.44
CA LEU A 155 13.59 17.41 6.54
C LEU A 155 14.16 18.62 5.81
N ARG A 156 13.64 18.95 4.63
CA ARG A 156 14.01 20.15 3.87
C ARG A 156 13.67 21.43 4.61
N ARG A 157 12.50 21.48 5.27
CA ARG A 157 12.14 22.62 6.12
C ARG A 157 13.15 22.82 7.26
N LEU A 158 13.51 21.76 7.97
CA LEU A 158 14.51 21.84 9.05
C LEU A 158 15.89 22.23 8.54
N ALA A 159 16.31 21.69 7.42
CA ALA A 159 17.60 22.00 6.78
C ALA A 159 17.60 23.36 6.07
N LYS A 160 16.46 24.05 5.96
CA LYS A 160 16.29 25.25 5.12
C LYS A 160 16.75 25.01 3.68
N ALA A 161 16.58 23.78 3.20
CA ALA A 161 16.94 23.36 1.85
C ALA A 161 15.78 23.65 0.88
N PRO A 162 16.07 24.02 -0.38
CA PRO A 162 15.03 24.31 -1.37
C PRO A 162 14.13 23.07 -1.59
N ALA A 163 12.86 23.34 -1.88
CA ALA A 163 11.85 22.34 -2.20
C ALA A 163 11.11 22.74 -3.48
N ASP A 164 11.72 22.46 -4.62
CA ASP A 164 11.18 22.83 -5.94
C ASP A 164 10.48 21.66 -6.63
N GLY A 165 9.34 21.26 -6.10
CA GLY A 165 8.52 20.18 -6.66
C GLY A 165 9.05 18.78 -6.37
N PHE A 166 8.73 17.81 -7.26
CA PHE A 166 9.13 16.42 -7.08
C PHE A 166 10.66 16.27 -7.11
N PRO A 167 11.26 15.61 -6.11
CA PRO A 167 12.70 15.52 -5.96
C PRO A 167 13.30 14.54 -6.98
N CYS A 168 13.75 15.07 -8.10
CA CYS A 168 14.37 14.34 -9.20
C CYS A 168 15.52 15.14 -9.80
N HIS A 169 16.34 14.47 -10.62
CA HIS A 169 17.39 15.17 -11.36
C HIS A 169 16.78 16.19 -12.34
N PRO A 170 17.33 17.41 -12.46
CA PRO A 170 16.78 18.47 -13.33
C PRO A 170 16.55 18.05 -14.79
N ALA A 171 17.44 17.23 -15.37
CA ALA A 171 17.32 16.72 -16.72
C ALA A 171 16.11 15.78 -16.93
N LEU A 172 15.56 15.21 -15.86
CA LEU A 172 14.42 14.29 -15.90
C LEU A 172 13.11 14.93 -15.43
N ARG A 173 13.10 16.22 -15.10
CA ARG A 173 11.93 16.91 -14.53
C ARG A 173 10.69 16.77 -15.42
N GLU A 174 10.83 16.96 -16.73
CA GLU A 174 9.71 16.83 -17.68
C GLU A 174 9.24 15.37 -17.83
N ALA A 175 10.15 14.42 -17.77
CA ALA A 175 9.81 13.00 -17.83
C ALA A 175 9.01 12.57 -16.58
N TRP A 176 9.45 13.00 -15.40
CA TRP A 176 8.73 12.78 -14.16
C TRP A 176 7.38 13.50 -14.11
N ALA A 177 7.28 14.72 -14.61
CA ALA A 177 6.00 15.42 -14.74
C ALA A 177 5.02 14.64 -15.59
N ALA A 178 5.42 14.17 -16.76
CA ALA A 178 4.58 13.33 -17.61
C ALA A 178 4.15 12.02 -16.92
N TYR A 179 5.07 11.38 -16.16
CA TYR A 179 4.74 10.21 -15.38
C TYR A 179 3.64 10.50 -14.35
N ARG A 180 3.77 11.56 -13.59
CA ARG A 180 2.82 11.99 -12.54
C ARG A 180 1.47 12.41 -13.11
N ASP A 181 1.46 13.00 -14.32
CA ASP A 181 0.24 13.36 -15.02
C ASP A 181 -0.49 12.17 -15.67
N GLY A 182 0.10 10.96 -15.59
CA GLY A 182 -0.46 9.74 -16.14
C GLY A 182 -0.06 9.45 -17.58
N ASP A 183 0.71 10.33 -18.23
CA ASP A 183 1.23 10.11 -19.59
C ASP A 183 2.49 9.24 -19.56
N ARG A 184 2.30 7.95 -19.36
CA ARG A 184 3.40 6.97 -19.27
C ARG A 184 4.21 6.87 -20.57
N PRO A 185 3.61 6.88 -21.77
CA PRO A 185 4.36 6.89 -23.03
C PRO A 185 5.26 8.11 -23.15
N ALA A 186 4.78 9.32 -22.84
CA ALA A 186 5.59 10.53 -22.89
C ALA A 186 6.71 10.50 -21.83
N ALA A 187 6.44 10.00 -20.62
CA ALA A 187 7.45 9.83 -19.60
C ALA A 187 8.59 8.92 -20.07
N GLN A 188 8.24 7.77 -20.65
CA GLN A 188 9.21 6.84 -21.22
C GLN A 188 10.02 7.49 -22.34
N ALA A 189 9.37 8.10 -23.33
CA ALA A 189 10.05 8.72 -24.47
C ALA A 189 11.04 9.81 -24.05
N ARG A 190 10.66 10.66 -23.08
CA ARG A 190 11.53 11.72 -22.54
C ARG A 190 12.72 11.15 -21.74
N ALA A 191 12.51 10.12 -20.93
CA ALA A 191 13.60 9.46 -20.24
C ALA A 191 14.57 8.76 -21.18
N GLU A 192 14.09 8.10 -22.23
CA GLU A 192 14.92 7.50 -23.29
C GLU A 192 15.72 8.56 -24.07
N ALA A 193 15.14 9.74 -24.32
CA ALA A 193 15.87 10.83 -24.93
C ALA A 193 17.03 11.33 -24.06
N VAL A 194 16.86 11.36 -22.74
CA VAL A 194 17.95 11.69 -21.81
C VAL A 194 19.04 10.61 -21.88
N LEU A 195 18.67 9.32 -21.90
CA LEU A 195 19.63 8.22 -22.00
C LEU A 195 20.42 8.26 -23.31
N ALA A 196 19.78 8.63 -24.43
CA ALA A 196 20.43 8.75 -25.74
C ALA A 196 21.50 9.85 -25.79
N ALA A 197 21.48 10.80 -24.86
CA ALA A 197 22.47 11.87 -24.74
C ALA A 197 23.71 11.48 -23.91
N ASP A 198 23.88 10.20 -23.57
CA ASP A 198 24.99 9.67 -22.77
C ASP A 198 25.21 10.45 -21.45
N PRO A 199 24.23 10.50 -20.56
CA PRO A 199 24.28 11.29 -19.35
C PRO A 199 25.23 10.67 -18.30
N ALA A 200 25.56 11.48 -17.27
CA ALA A 200 26.31 10.98 -16.12
C ALA A 200 25.61 9.76 -15.46
N PRO A 201 26.36 8.80 -14.87
CA PRO A 201 25.82 7.54 -14.36
C PRO A 201 24.61 7.68 -13.41
N ALA A 202 24.60 8.70 -12.55
CA ALA A 202 23.48 8.94 -11.64
C ALA A 202 22.19 9.32 -12.38
N VAL A 203 22.30 10.16 -13.43
CA VAL A 203 21.17 10.56 -14.27
C VAL A 203 20.67 9.39 -15.12
N ALA A 204 21.61 8.60 -15.66
CA ALA A 204 21.30 7.38 -16.41
C ALA A 204 20.52 6.39 -15.52
N ALA A 205 20.97 6.20 -14.28
CA ALA A 205 20.30 5.30 -13.33
C ALA A 205 18.86 5.75 -13.04
N GLU A 206 18.62 7.05 -12.83
CA GLU A 206 17.29 7.59 -12.60
C GLU A 206 16.40 7.48 -13.85
N ALA A 207 16.95 7.73 -15.04
CA ALA A 207 16.23 7.56 -16.28
C ALA A 207 15.82 6.09 -16.53
N HIS A 208 16.73 5.15 -16.34
CA HIS A 208 16.40 3.72 -16.40
C HIS A 208 15.34 3.31 -15.39
N TRP A 209 15.44 3.84 -14.17
CA TRP A 209 14.43 3.61 -13.12
C TRP A 209 13.05 4.09 -13.59
N LEU A 210 12.95 5.32 -14.09
CA LEU A 210 11.71 5.92 -14.56
C LEU A 210 11.08 5.14 -15.73
N VAL A 211 11.89 4.70 -16.71
CA VAL A 211 11.41 3.86 -17.81
C VAL A 211 10.81 2.56 -17.28
N GLY A 212 11.49 1.89 -16.36
CA GLY A 212 10.97 0.68 -15.72
C GLY A 212 9.67 0.93 -14.95
N ALA A 213 9.58 2.05 -14.21
CA ALA A 213 8.37 2.44 -13.49
C ALA A 213 7.20 2.72 -14.45
N ALA A 214 7.43 3.44 -15.55
CA ALA A 214 6.43 3.71 -16.56
C ALA A 214 5.92 2.42 -17.24
N LEU A 215 6.81 1.50 -17.58
CA LEU A 215 6.48 0.20 -18.14
C LEU A 215 5.63 -0.64 -17.16
N LEU A 216 6.04 -0.70 -15.88
CA LEU A 216 5.30 -1.45 -14.87
C LEU A 216 3.88 -0.94 -14.69
N ARG A 217 3.71 0.37 -14.57
CA ARG A 217 2.40 1.02 -14.42
C ARG A 217 1.56 1.00 -15.70
N SER A 218 2.17 0.70 -16.85
CA SER A 218 1.48 0.42 -18.12
C SER A 218 1.13 -1.07 -18.31
N GLY A 219 1.32 -1.90 -17.29
CA GLY A 219 1.05 -3.34 -17.33
C GLY A 219 2.12 -4.19 -18.05
N GLN A 220 3.22 -3.59 -18.46
CA GLN A 220 4.32 -4.26 -19.17
C GLN A 220 5.39 -4.79 -18.20
N ARG A 221 4.93 -5.60 -17.21
CA ARG A 221 5.77 -6.05 -16.10
C ARG A 221 7.08 -6.72 -16.54
N ALA A 222 7.03 -7.60 -17.53
CA ALA A 222 8.23 -8.32 -17.98
C ALA A 222 9.30 -7.37 -18.51
N LEU A 223 8.91 -6.36 -19.29
CA LEU A 223 9.81 -5.33 -19.82
C LEU A 223 10.35 -4.42 -18.71
N ALA A 224 9.52 -4.07 -17.73
CA ALA A 224 9.96 -3.29 -16.57
C ALA A 224 11.06 -4.02 -15.79
N LEU A 225 10.84 -5.28 -15.44
CA LEU A 225 11.81 -6.10 -14.72
C LEU A 225 13.10 -6.32 -15.53
N GLN A 226 12.99 -6.49 -16.85
CA GLN A 226 14.16 -6.57 -17.72
C GLN A 226 14.95 -5.26 -17.69
N ARG A 227 14.28 -4.10 -17.82
CA ARG A 227 14.93 -2.78 -17.76
C ARG A 227 15.69 -2.56 -16.45
N TRP A 228 15.10 -2.95 -15.32
CA TRP A 228 15.76 -2.85 -14.02
C TRP A 228 16.90 -3.86 -13.84
N THR A 229 16.78 -5.05 -14.43
CA THR A 229 17.90 -6.01 -14.46
C THR A 229 19.07 -5.44 -15.25
N ASP A 230 18.83 -4.80 -16.37
CA ASP A 230 19.86 -4.18 -17.20
C ASP A 230 20.49 -2.95 -16.52
N LEU A 231 19.70 -2.17 -15.78
CA LEU A 231 20.22 -1.11 -14.90
C LEU A 231 21.22 -1.68 -13.86
N GLY A 232 20.85 -2.78 -13.19
CA GLY A 232 21.73 -3.43 -12.21
C GLY A 232 23.05 -3.91 -12.80
N LYS A 233 23.04 -4.38 -14.06
CA LYS A 233 24.25 -4.82 -14.77
C LYS A 233 25.12 -3.66 -15.26
N ALA A 234 24.48 -2.63 -15.80
CA ALA A 234 25.19 -1.50 -16.41
C ALA A 234 25.78 -0.53 -15.35
N LEU A 235 25.08 -0.33 -14.25
CA LEU A 235 25.40 0.68 -13.25
C LEU A 235 25.36 0.11 -11.82
N PRO A 236 26.12 -0.97 -11.50
CA PRO A 236 25.99 -1.71 -10.25
C PRO A 236 26.34 -0.90 -8.98
N ASP A 237 27.03 0.23 -9.15
CA ASP A 237 27.42 1.09 -8.02
C ASP A 237 26.43 2.24 -7.74
N GLN A 238 25.34 2.32 -8.48
CA GLN A 238 24.30 3.33 -8.27
C GLN A 238 23.23 2.85 -7.28
N ALA A 239 22.81 3.72 -6.36
CA ALA A 239 21.76 3.40 -5.37
C ALA A 239 20.46 2.94 -6.03
N LEU A 240 20.08 3.53 -7.17
CA LEU A 240 18.89 3.11 -7.92
C LEU A 240 19.05 1.73 -8.59
N ALA A 241 20.27 1.28 -8.86
CA ALA A 241 20.51 -0.10 -9.31
C ALA A 241 20.28 -1.11 -8.17
N TRP A 242 20.64 -0.75 -6.94
CA TRP A 242 20.35 -1.58 -5.75
C TRP A 242 18.86 -1.66 -5.46
N LYS A 243 18.18 -0.52 -5.55
CA LYS A 243 16.71 -0.44 -5.50
C LYS A 243 16.07 -1.29 -6.58
N ALA A 244 16.52 -1.17 -7.82
CA ALA A 244 16.01 -1.92 -8.96
C ALA A 244 16.18 -3.44 -8.77
N ALA A 245 17.31 -3.89 -8.26
CA ALA A 245 17.56 -5.29 -7.93
C ALA A 245 16.55 -5.82 -6.90
N LEU A 246 16.25 -5.03 -5.87
CA LEU A 246 15.24 -5.37 -4.86
C LEU A 246 13.83 -5.51 -5.48
N GLU A 247 13.48 -4.63 -6.44
CA GLU A 247 12.21 -4.71 -7.17
C GLU A 247 12.14 -5.95 -8.07
N VAL A 248 13.23 -6.28 -8.78
CA VAL A 248 13.33 -7.46 -9.66
C VAL A 248 13.12 -8.74 -8.86
N GLU A 249 13.67 -8.83 -7.66
CA GLU A 249 13.49 -9.96 -6.73
C GLU A 249 12.07 -10.02 -6.14
N GLY A 250 11.23 -9.02 -6.42
CA GLY A 250 9.87 -8.94 -5.91
C GLY A 250 9.78 -8.52 -4.43
N HIS A 251 10.84 -7.98 -3.87
CA HIS A 251 10.94 -7.51 -2.47
C HIS A 251 10.90 -5.99 -2.34
N GLY A 252 10.88 -5.27 -3.45
CA GLY A 252 10.88 -3.82 -3.46
C GLY A 252 9.51 -3.19 -3.20
N PRO A 253 9.48 -1.98 -2.62
CA PRO A 253 8.22 -1.32 -2.28
C PRO A 253 7.39 -0.92 -3.49
N PHE A 254 8.02 -0.63 -4.63
CA PHE A 254 7.32 -0.17 -5.83
C PHE A 254 6.54 -1.30 -6.53
N VAL A 255 7.14 -2.47 -6.74
CA VAL A 255 6.43 -3.63 -7.32
C VAL A 255 5.36 -4.18 -6.38
N ARG A 256 5.51 -3.93 -5.08
CA ARG A 256 4.54 -4.32 -4.05
C ARG A 256 3.41 -3.30 -3.88
N GLY A 257 3.49 -2.14 -4.54
CA GLY A 257 2.50 -1.09 -4.46
C GLY A 257 2.55 -0.23 -3.20
N PHE A 258 3.61 -0.32 -2.39
CA PHE A 258 3.83 0.55 -1.22
C PHE A 258 4.44 1.89 -1.57
N GLU A 259 5.06 1.99 -2.73
CA GLU A 259 5.68 3.19 -3.23
C GLU A 259 5.09 3.55 -4.59
N ASP A 260 4.72 4.80 -4.74
CA ASP A 260 4.38 5.38 -6.04
C ASP A 260 4.80 6.85 -6.09
N TYR A 261 4.95 7.38 -7.29
CA TYR A 261 5.40 8.75 -7.54
C TYR A 261 4.25 9.61 -8.05
N LEU A 262 3.06 9.35 -7.54
CA LEU A 262 1.86 10.13 -7.86
C LEU A 262 1.93 11.52 -7.25
N PRO A 263 1.25 12.52 -7.83
CA PRO A 263 1.12 13.82 -7.19
C PRO A 263 0.47 13.65 -5.82
N LEU A 264 1.11 14.18 -4.80
CA LEU A 264 0.48 14.23 -3.49
C LEU A 264 -0.76 15.13 -3.52
N PRO A 265 -1.78 14.85 -2.69
CA PRO A 265 -2.88 15.79 -2.49
C PRO A 265 -2.33 17.18 -2.17
N PRO A 266 -2.94 18.28 -2.69
CA PRO A 266 -2.39 19.63 -2.58
C PRO A 266 -2.02 20.08 -1.15
N ASN A 267 -2.65 19.47 -0.15
CA ASN A 267 -2.45 19.82 1.26
C ASN A 267 -1.57 18.79 2.01
N ALA A 268 -1.10 17.73 1.36
CA ALA A 268 -0.34 16.68 2.05
C ALA A 268 0.97 17.19 2.65
N LEU A 269 1.61 18.17 1.98
CA LEU A 269 2.85 18.79 2.44
C LEU A 269 2.64 20.03 3.32
N ALA A 270 1.43 20.55 3.42
CA ALA A 270 1.11 21.74 4.21
C ALA A 270 0.90 21.43 5.69
N ALA A 271 0.54 20.19 6.04
CA ALA A 271 0.40 19.76 7.42
C ALA A 271 1.77 19.60 8.08
N ASP A 272 1.96 20.18 9.27
CA ASP A 272 3.10 19.83 10.10
C ASP A 272 2.82 18.49 10.79
N PRO A 273 3.58 17.42 10.49
CA PRO A 273 3.33 16.11 11.09
C PRO A 273 3.60 16.09 12.61
N VAL A 274 4.28 17.13 13.14
CA VAL A 274 4.65 17.20 14.57
C VAL A 274 3.57 17.81 15.43
N ASP A 275 2.92 18.86 14.97
CA ASP A 275 1.96 19.58 15.80
C ASP A 275 0.52 19.08 15.65
N GLY A 276 0.29 18.14 14.74
CA GLY A 276 -1.03 17.60 14.49
C GLY A 276 -2.05 18.65 14.07
N THR A 277 -1.58 19.80 13.57
CA THR A 277 -2.46 20.88 13.14
C THR A 277 -3.41 20.35 12.08
N ARG A 278 -4.67 20.42 12.41
CA ARG A 278 -5.73 20.13 11.46
C ARG A 278 -5.64 21.10 10.30
N LEU A 279 -5.88 20.62 9.11
CA LEU A 279 -6.06 21.48 7.95
C LEU A 279 -6.99 22.65 8.32
N PRO A 280 -6.57 23.91 8.13
CA PRO A 280 -7.39 25.03 8.47
C PRO A 280 -8.66 25.03 7.61
N GLY A 281 -9.79 25.14 8.25
CA GLY A 281 -11.06 25.36 7.59
C GLY A 281 -12.15 24.40 8.02
N VAL A 282 -13.33 24.94 8.20
CA VAL A 282 -14.56 24.16 8.24
C VAL A 282 -15.05 24.04 6.80
N TYR A 283 -15.12 22.81 6.31
CA TYR A 283 -15.64 22.54 4.98
C TYR A 283 -17.13 22.17 5.09
N ASP A 284 -17.94 22.69 4.19
CA ASP A 284 -19.29 22.21 4.01
C ASP A 284 -19.30 20.81 3.35
N GLU A 285 -20.47 20.17 3.35
CA GLU A 285 -20.60 18.82 2.82
C GLU A 285 -20.26 18.73 1.32
N ALA A 286 -20.56 19.76 0.54
CA ALA A 286 -20.27 19.80 -0.88
C ALA A 286 -18.75 19.86 -1.12
N GLU A 287 -18.04 20.66 -0.35
CA GLU A 287 -16.58 20.74 -0.44
C GLU A 287 -15.91 19.46 0.06
N LEU A 288 -16.39 18.86 1.14
CA LEU A 288 -15.89 17.55 1.62
C LEU A 288 -16.10 16.47 0.57
N TRP A 289 -17.26 16.44 -0.06
CA TRP A 289 -17.57 15.53 -1.15
C TRP A 289 -16.62 15.72 -2.33
N ARG A 290 -16.47 16.94 -2.81
CA ARG A 290 -15.56 17.28 -3.91
C ARG A 290 -14.12 16.88 -3.60
N ARG A 291 -13.63 17.16 -2.39
CA ARG A 291 -12.27 16.79 -1.94
C ARG A 291 -12.09 15.29 -1.85
N GLY A 292 -13.08 14.57 -1.32
CA GLY A 292 -13.05 13.11 -1.26
C GLY A 292 -12.94 12.48 -2.65
N VAL A 293 -13.74 12.96 -3.60
CA VAL A 293 -13.65 12.48 -5.00
C VAL A 293 -12.30 12.85 -5.62
N ALA A 294 -11.83 14.08 -5.42
CA ALA A 294 -10.53 14.53 -5.94
C ALA A 294 -9.38 13.69 -5.38
N PHE A 295 -9.44 13.34 -4.09
CA PHE A 295 -8.48 12.44 -3.45
C PHE A 295 -8.48 11.04 -4.11
N LEU A 296 -9.64 10.40 -4.23
CA LEU A 296 -9.73 9.07 -4.84
C LEU A 296 -9.20 9.06 -6.28
N VAL A 297 -9.52 10.10 -7.06
CA VAL A 297 -9.01 10.25 -8.42
C VAL A 297 -7.50 10.49 -8.46
N ALA A 298 -6.96 11.23 -7.49
CA ALA A 298 -5.52 11.49 -7.39
C ALA A 298 -4.73 10.22 -6.97
N MET A 299 -5.37 9.31 -6.23
CA MET A 299 -4.75 8.04 -5.81
C MET A 299 -4.67 7.00 -6.94
N ASP A 300 -5.38 7.21 -8.06
CA ASP A 300 -5.23 6.36 -9.23
C ASP A 300 -3.92 6.66 -9.97
N GLY A 301 -3.01 5.72 -9.99
CA GLY A 301 -1.74 5.77 -10.72
C GLY A 301 -1.86 5.77 -12.25
N GLY A 302 -3.08 5.84 -12.77
CA GLY A 302 -3.38 5.78 -14.20
C GLY A 302 -3.62 4.35 -14.71
N ASP A 303 -3.52 3.35 -13.84
CA ASP A 303 -3.79 1.95 -14.14
C ASP A 303 -5.12 1.43 -13.52
N GLY A 304 -5.85 2.29 -12.81
CA GLY A 304 -7.13 1.93 -12.18
C GLY A 304 -6.98 1.02 -10.96
N VAL A 305 -5.84 1.03 -10.29
CA VAL A 305 -5.61 0.29 -9.04
C VAL A 305 -5.22 1.27 -7.94
N LEU A 306 -6.01 1.33 -6.88
CA LEU A 306 -5.66 2.08 -5.68
C LEU A 306 -4.81 1.21 -4.77
N ARG A 307 -3.62 1.74 -4.46
CA ARG A 307 -2.66 1.14 -3.53
C ARG A 307 -2.71 1.95 -2.27
N ASP A 308 -3.36 1.37 -1.26
CA ASP A 308 -3.70 2.10 -0.05
C ASP A 308 -2.45 2.40 0.79
N SER A 309 -1.85 1.42 1.36
CA SER A 309 -0.82 1.65 2.36
C SER A 309 0.04 0.42 2.57
N ILE A 310 0.89 0.52 3.57
CA ILE A 310 1.77 -0.57 4.03
C ILE A 310 0.95 -1.58 4.87
N TYR A 311 -0.21 -2.00 4.40
CA TYR A 311 -0.94 -3.08 5.04
C TYR A 311 -0.36 -4.42 4.61
N ASP A 312 0.43 -5.01 5.47
CA ASP A 312 1.13 -6.28 5.20
C ASP A 312 0.82 -7.31 6.30
N PHE A 313 -0.45 -7.46 6.63
CA PHE A 313 -0.87 -8.34 7.72
C PHE A 313 -0.81 -9.83 7.32
N GLY A 314 -1.19 -10.17 6.11
CA GLY A 314 -1.20 -11.55 5.59
C GLY A 314 0.09 -12.00 4.89
N GLY A 315 1.04 -11.11 4.67
CA GLY A 315 2.21 -11.30 3.81
C GLY A 315 2.09 -10.47 2.54
N THR A 316 3.21 -10.24 1.92
CA THR A 316 3.25 -9.47 0.66
C THR A 316 2.46 -10.13 -0.47
N ASP A 317 2.11 -11.41 -0.35
CA ASP A 317 1.25 -12.11 -1.31
C ASP A 317 -0.21 -11.67 -1.18
N GLY A 318 -0.63 -11.18 0.00
CA GLY A 318 -1.98 -10.69 0.26
C GLY A 318 -2.28 -9.30 -0.29
N LEU A 319 -1.25 -8.48 -0.49
CA LEU A 319 -1.43 -7.10 -0.93
C LEU A 319 -2.23 -6.91 -2.22
N PRO A 320 -2.05 -7.71 -3.29
CA PRO A 320 -2.88 -7.57 -4.47
C PRO A 320 -4.37 -7.70 -4.15
N ASN A 321 -4.74 -8.58 -3.22
CA ASN A 321 -6.12 -8.78 -2.80
C ASN A 321 -6.66 -7.60 -1.98
N VAL A 322 -5.83 -7.02 -1.10
CA VAL A 322 -6.17 -5.80 -0.35
C VAL A 322 -6.34 -4.62 -1.31
N HIS A 323 -5.41 -4.44 -2.27
CA HIS A 323 -5.54 -3.39 -3.29
C HIS A 323 -6.80 -3.57 -4.14
N ALA A 324 -7.15 -4.81 -4.49
CA ALA A 324 -8.39 -5.10 -5.21
C ALA A 324 -9.62 -4.68 -4.40
N ALA A 325 -9.66 -5.02 -3.12
CA ALA A 325 -10.77 -4.65 -2.23
C ALA A 325 -10.90 -3.13 -2.08
N VAL A 326 -9.80 -2.42 -1.81
CA VAL A 326 -9.77 -0.95 -1.68
C VAL A 326 -10.16 -0.27 -2.98
N THR A 327 -9.65 -0.75 -4.12
CA THR A 327 -10.03 -0.25 -5.46
C THR A 327 -11.53 -0.38 -5.70
N CYS A 328 -12.12 -1.52 -5.36
CA CYS A 328 -13.56 -1.76 -5.54
C CYS A 328 -14.41 -0.87 -4.63
N LEU A 329 -14.00 -0.67 -3.37
CA LEU A 329 -14.68 0.25 -2.44
C LEU A 329 -14.61 1.70 -2.93
N ALA A 330 -13.44 2.16 -3.40
CA ALA A 330 -13.29 3.47 -4.00
C ALA A 330 -14.13 3.60 -5.30
N GLY A 331 -14.19 2.54 -6.09
CA GLY A 331 -15.04 2.45 -7.27
C GLY A 331 -16.52 2.62 -6.93
N GLU A 332 -17.03 1.98 -5.87
CA GLU A 332 -18.40 2.19 -5.39
C GLU A 332 -18.64 3.66 -5.00
N ALA A 333 -17.69 4.29 -4.30
CA ALA A 333 -17.78 5.71 -3.93
C ALA A 333 -17.78 6.63 -5.16
N LEU A 334 -16.91 6.37 -6.15
CA LEU A 334 -16.89 7.13 -7.40
C LEU A 334 -18.16 6.93 -8.24
N LEU A 335 -18.75 5.73 -8.25
CA LEU A 335 -20.05 5.48 -8.88
C LEU A 335 -21.15 6.34 -8.27
N LEU A 336 -21.19 6.45 -6.93
CA LEU A 336 -22.13 7.33 -6.24
C LEU A 336 -21.91 8.80 -6.60
N ALA A 337 -20.66 9.22 -6.75
CA ALA A 337 -20.28 10.60 -7.04
C ALA A 337 -20.56 11.01 -8.49
N THR A 338 -20.54 10.08 -9.43
CA THR A 338 -20.71 10.34 -10.87
C THR A 338 -22.11 10.02 -11.40
N ARG A 339 -23.00 9.52 -10.54
CA ARG A 339 -24.39 9.28 -10.94
C ARG A 339 -25.17 10.60 -11.10
N LYS A 340 -26.24 10.57 -11.89
CA LYS A 340 -27.08 11.73 -12.16
C LYS A 340 -27.70 12.33 -10.88
N GLU A 341 -28.03 11.48 -9.92
CA GLU A 341 -28.66 11.82 -8.64
C GLU A 341 -27.61 12.02 -7.51
N ALA A 342 -26.36 12.33 -7.85
CA ALA A 342 -25.35 12.63 -6.84
C ALA A 342 -25.77 13.83 -5.98
N PRO A 343 -25.56 13.79 -4.66
CA PRO A 343 -26.04 14.85 -3.76
C PRO A 343 -25.39 16.20 -4.05
N PHE A 344 -24.16 16.20 -4.56
CA PHE A 344 -23.44 17.39 -4.94
C PHE A 344 -22.81 17.23 -6.33
N PRO A 345 -23.04 18.20 -7.25
CA PRO A 345 -22.44 18.15 -8.57
C PRO A 345 -20.92 18.35 -8.50
N LEU A 346 -20.21 17.59 -9.35
CA LEU A 346 -18.77 17.73 -9.49
C LEU A 346 -18.43 18.76 -10.58
N PRO A 347 -17.33 19.51 -10.45
CA PRO A 347 -16.76 20.26 -11.56
C PRO A 347 -16.51 19.35 -12.78
N ALA A 348 -16.81 19.81 -14.00
CA ALA A 348 -16.78 18.99 -15.19
C ALA A 348 -15.44 18.25 -15.41
N ALA A 349 -14.31 18.92 -15.17
CA ALA A 349 -12.99 18.31 -15.27
C ALA A 349 -12.76 17.19 -14.26
N LEU A 350 -13.26 17.33 -13.02
CA LEU A 350 -13.15 16.30 -11.98
C LEU A 350 -14.09 15.12 -12.31
N ALA A 351 -15.31 15.40 -12.77
CA ALA A 351 -16.26 14.37 -13.20
C ALA A 351 -15.69 13.51 -14.34
N ALA A 352 -15.08 14.14 -15.35
CA ALA A 352 -14.44 13.43 -16.46
C ALA A 352 -13.28 12.54 -16.00
N ARG A 353 -12.45 13.02 -15.06
CA ARG A 353 -11.35 12.24 -14.49
C ARG A 353 -11.88 11.08 -13.65
N ALA A 354 -12.91 11.30 -12.83
CA ALA A 354 -13.54 10.26 -12.02
C ALA A 354 -14.12 9.16 -12.92
N GLU A 355 -14.78 9.53 -14.01
CA GLU A 355 -15.30 8.56 -14.97
C GLU A 355 -14.18 7.76 -15.66
N ALA A 356 -13.10 8.41 -16.07
CA ALA A 356 -11.95 7.71 -16.67
C ALA A 356 -11.30 6.71 -15.68
N THR A 357 -11.17 7.10 -14.40
CA THR A 357 -10.69 6.21 -13.33
C THR A 357 -11.64 5.02 -13.14
N LEU A 358 -12.95 5.26 -13.08
CA LEU A 358 -13.96 4.20 -12.97
C LEU A 358 -13.89 3.18 -14.11
N GLN A 359 -13.71 3.63 -15.34
CA GLN A 359 -13.58 2.73 -16.49
C GLN A 359 -12.36 1.82 -16.38
N ARG A 360 -11.21 2.35 -15.90
CA ARG A 360 -10.02 1.56 -15.66
C ARG A 360 -10.22 0.53 -14.53
N MET A 361 -10.82 0.96 -13.41
CA MET A 361 -11.16 0.07 -12.29
C MET A 361 -12.07 -1.08 -12.77
N ARG A 362 -13.13 -0.76 -13.51
CA ARG A 362 -14.03 -1.75 -14.09
C ARG A 362 -13.28 -2.77 -14.94
N ALA A 363 -12.46 -2.29 -15.88
CA ALA A 363 -11.71 -3.16 -16.78
C ALA A 363 -10.76 -4.13 -16.03
N ASN A 364 -10.15 -3.68 -14.93
CA ASN A 364 -9.31 -4.54 -14.09
C ASN A 364 -10.13 -5.61 -13.35
N VAL A 365 -11.28 -5.23 -12.80
CA VAL A 365 -12.17 -6.15 -12.08
C VAL A 365 -12.79 -7.17 -13.03
N GLU A 366 -13.29 -6.74 -14.19
CA GLU A 366 -13.85 -7.63 -15.21
C GLU A 366 -12.83 -8.65 -15.72
N ALA A 367 -11.58 -8.24 -15.89
CA ALA A 367 -10.50 -9.11 -16.35
C ALA A 367 -9.85 -9.94 -15.24
N ASP A 368 -10.29 -9.79 -13.99
CA ASP A 368 -9.73 -10.47 -12.81
C ASP A 368 -8.20 -10.30 -12.67
N ARG A 369 -7.70 -9.09 -12.95
CA ARG A 369 -6.25 -8.83 -13.01
C ARG A 369 -5.60 -8.59 -11.66
N MET A 370 -6.40 -8.29 -10.63
CA MET A 370 -5.89 -7.84 -9.34
C MET A 370 -5.81 -8.94 -8.29
N ALA A 371 -6.69 -9.95 -8.36
CA ALA A 371 -6.76 -10.97 -7.33
C ALA A 371 -5.61 -11.99 -7.42
N ALA A 372 -4.97 -12.24 -6.29
CA ALA A 372 -3.92 -13.25 -6.13
C ALA A 372 -4.50 -14.52 -5.50
N VAL A 373 -4.77 -15.52 -6.34
CA VAL A 373 -5.39 -16.80 -5.91
C VAL A 373 -4.49 -17.65 -5.01
N SER A 374 -3.19 -17.37 -4.98
CA SER A 374 -2.23 -18.05 -4.09
C SER A 374 -2.36 -17.62 -2.63
N ASP A 375 -2.93 -16.44 -2.38
CA ASP A 375 -3.19 -15.93 -1.06
C ASP A 375 -4.58 -16.36 -0.58
N ARG A 376 -4.62 -17.17 0.46
CA ARG A 376 -5.87 -17.71 1.01
C ARG A 376 -6.48 -16.82 2.08
N ASP A 377 -5.71 -15.91 2.63
CA ASP A 377 -6.16 -15.08 3.74
C ASP A 377 -6.94 -13.86 3.27
N GLU A 378 -6.45 -13.15 2.23
CA GLU A 378 -7.02 -11.90 1.75
C GLU A 378 -7.89 -12.04 0.48
N ILE A 379 -7.86 -13.22 -0.17
CA ILE A 379 -8.58 -13.46 -1.44
C ILE A 379 -10.10 -13.22 -1.30
N LEU A 380 -10.66 -13.48 -0.13
CA LEU A 380 -12.07 -13.27 0.15
C LEU A 380 -12.46 -11.81 -0.09
N TRP A 381 -11.66 -10.87 0.41
CA TRP A 381 -11.93 -9.43 0.29
C TRP A 381 -11.92 -9.00 -1.17
N ALA A 382 -10.90 -9.43 -1.92
CA ALA A 382 -10.84 -9.16 -3.36
C ALA A 382 -12.10 -9.64 -4.08
N ARG A 383 -12.53 -10.87 -3.83
CA ARG A 383 -13.70 -11.48 -4.50
C ARG A 383 -15.02 -10.84 -4.08
N ALA A 384 -15.22 -10.61 -2.79
CA ALA A 384 -16.45 -10.04 -2.27
C ALA A 384 -16.64 -8.58 -2.73
N TYR A 385 -15.61 -7.75 -2.62
CA TYR A 385 -15.69 -6.34 -3.03
C TYR A 385 -15.73 -6.17 -4.56
N ALA A 386 -15.04 -7.02 -5.33
CA ALA A 386 -15.19 -7.04 -6.78
C ALA A 386 -16.62 -7.33 -7.21
N LEU A 387 -17.25 -8.33 -6.60
CA LEU A 387 -18.65 -8.70 -6.89
C LEU A 387 -19.61 -7.56 -6.51
N ARG A 388 -19.42 -6.91 -5.36
CA ARG A 388 -20.19 -5.75 -4.94
C ARG A 388 -20.05 -4.57 -5.90
N PHE A 389 -18.85 -4.24 -6.30
CA PHE A 389 -18.57 -3.15 -7.22
C PHE A 389 -19.24 -3.36 -8.58
N LEU A 390 -19.14 -4.55 -9.16
CA LEU A 390 -19.80 -4.87 -10.43
C LEU A 390 -21.33 -4.85 -10.30
N ALA A 391 -21.88 -5.32 -9.18
CA ALA A 391 -23.30 -5.22 -8.90
C ALA A 391 -23.77 -3.75 -8.73
N ALA A 392 -22.94 -2.92 -8.08
CA ALA A 392 -23.19 -1.47 -7.98
C ALA A 392 -23.12 -0.79 -9.35
N TRP A 393 -22.17 -1.19 -10.20
CA TRP A 393 -22.06 -0.74 -11.59
C TRP A 393 -23.33 -1.00 -12.36
N THR A 394 -23.84 -2.23 -12.32
CA THR A 394 -25.08 -2.62 -12.99
C THR A 394 -26.27 -1.71 -12.61
N ARG A 395 -26.40 -1.39 -11.32
CA ARG A 395 -27.44 -0.49 -10.83
C ARG A 395 -27.25 0.95 -11.27
N ALA A 396 -26.03 1.44 -11.28
CA ALA A 396 -25.72 2.83 -11.59
C ALA A 396 -25.70 3.12 -13.10
N ARG A 397 -25.41 2.13 -13.92
CA ARG A 397 -25.13 2.26 -15.36
C ARG A 397 -26.01 1.36 -16.23
N GLY A 398 -27.24 1.15 -15.90
CA GLY A 398 -28.23 0.21 -16.48
C GLY A 398 -27.99 -0.27 -17.91
N GLY A 399 -27.59 0.61 -18.85
CA GLY A 399 -27.27 0.25 -20.24
C GLY A 399 -26.05 -0.66 -20.43
N ASP A 400 -25.12 -0.66 -19.47
CA ASP A 400 -23.91 -1.48 -19.50
C ASP A 400 -24.05 -2.78 -18.67
N ALA A 401 -25.23 -3.05 -18.12
CA ALA A 401 -25.47 -4.18 -17.23
C ALA A 401 -25.11 -5.53 -17.86
N GLU A 402 -25.44 -5.72 -19.12
CA GLU A 402 -25.14 -6.96 -19.85
C GLU A 402 -23.64 -7.15 -20.08
N ALA A 403 -22.88 -6.09 -20.26
CA ALA A 403 -21.43 -6.17 -20.47
C ALA A 403 -20.70 -6.76 -19.26
N VAL A 404 -21.15 -6.43 -18.03
CA VAL A 404 -20.53 -6.93 -16.79
C VAL A 404 -21.09 -8.25 -16.29
N ARG A 405 -22.20 -8.74 -16.86
CA ARG A 405 -22.89 -9.97 -16.44
C ARG A 405 -21.95 -11.19 -16.39
N PRO A 406 -21.12 -11.47 -17.42
CA PRO A 406 -20.19 -12.63 -17.36
C PRO A 406 -19.18 -12.51 -16.21
N ALA A 407 -18.72 -11.30 -15.89
CA ALA A 407 -17.80 -11.06 -14.77
C ALA A 407 -18.50 -11.27 -13.42
N LEU A 408 -19.76 -10.84 -13.29
CA LEU A 408 -20.58 -11.11 -12.11
C LEU A 408 -20.79 -12.60 -11.88
N GLN A 409 -21.11 -13.36 -12.94
CA GLN A 409 -21.27 -14.80 -12.85
C GLN A 409 -19.97 -15.51 -12.40
N ARG A 410 -18.82 -15.12 -12.98
CA ARG A 410 -17.51 -15.61 -12.53
C ARG A 410 -17.22 -15.23 -11.08
N GLY A 411 -17.57 -14.01 -10.68
CA GLY A 411 -17.42 -13.52 -9.31
C GLY A 411 -18.22 -14.33 -8.29
N VAL A 412 -19.48 -14.64 -8.60
CA VAL A 412 -20.31 -15.53 -7.76
C VAL A 412 -19.68 -16.90 -7.67
N ALA A 413 -19.31 -17.51 -8.79
CA ALA A 413 -18.67 -18.83 -8.80
C ALA A 413 -17.38 -18.87 -7.99
N ALA A 414 -16.52 -17.84 -8.13
CA ALA A 414 -15.27 -17.73 -7.39
C ALA A 414 -15.51 -17.56 -5.87
N LEU A 415 -16.49 -16.75 -5.47
CA LEU A 415 -16.81 -16.54 -4.06
C LEU A 415 -17.44 -17.79 -3.42
N VAL A 416 -18.30 -18.49 -4.15
CA VAL A 416 -18.91 -19.76 -3.73
C VAL A 416 -17.84 -20.84 -3.57
N ALA A 417 -16.86 -20.92 -4.47
CA ALA A 417 -15.76 -21.88 -4.41
C ALA A 417 -14.84 -21.68 -3.18
N LEU A 418 -14.83 -20.50 -2.58
CA LEU A 418 -14.09 -20.23 -1.34
C LEU A 418 -14.83 -20.72 -0.07
N GLN A 419 -16.12 -21.08 -0.18
CA GLN A 419 -16.91 -21.53 0.97
C GLN A 419 -16.70 -23.02 1.23
N PRO A 420 -16.18 -23.43 2.38
CA PRO A 420 -16.11 -24.85 2.75
C PRO A 420 -17.51 -25.39 3.10
N GLU A 421 -17.61 -26.71 3.26
CA GLU A 421 -18.86 -27.39 3.64
C GLU A 421 -19.47 -26.89 4.95
N THR A 422 -18.61 -26.39 5.86
CA THR A 422 -19.04 -25.78 7.13
C THR A 422 -19.84 -24.49 6.94
N GLY A 423 -19.80 -23.89 5.75
CA GLY A 423 -20.46 -22.62 5.45
C GLY A 423 -19.66 -21.37 5.86
N VAL A 424 -18.50 -21.54 6.49
CA VAL A 424 -17.67 -20.46 7.02
C VAL A 424 -16.70 -19.99 5.95
N TRP A 425 -16.83 -18.75 5.46
CA TRP A 425 -15.75 -18.13 4.70
C TRP A 425 -14.60 -17.76 5.62
N PHE A 426 -13.42 -17.92 5.11
CA PHE A 426 -12.18 -17.84 5.84
C PHE A 426 -11.43 -16.52 5.55
N HIS A 427 -10.92 -15.90 6.60
CA HIS A 427 -9.91 -14.86 6.57
C HIS A 427 -9.10 -15.00 7.85
N GLU A 428 -7.84 -15.45 7.77
CA GLU A 428 -7.00 -15.90 8.86
C GLU A 428 -7.62 -17.05 9.69
N TYR A 429 -8.89 -16.92 10.01
CA TYR A 429 -9.76 -17.92 10.62
C TYR A 429 -11.22 -17.69 10.18
N GLY A 430 -12.10 -18.61 10.51
CA GLY A 430 -13.53 -18.43 10.23
C GLY A 430 -14.14 -17.41 11.18
N ASN A 431 -14.53 -16.25 10.68
CA ASN A 431 -15.07 -15.16 11.49
C ASN A 431 -16.35 -14.57 10.90
N PRO A 432 -17.22 -13.94 11.72
CA PRO A 432 -18.51 -13.42 11.27
C PRO A 432 -18.38 -12.28 10.24
N PHE A 433 -17.30 -11.51 10.24
CA PHE A 433 -17.10 -10.44 9.27
C PHE A 433 -16.88 -11.00 7.87
N ALA A 434 -16.06 -12.04 7.74
CA ALA A 434 -15.82 -12.75 6.50
C ALA A 434 -17.13 -13.32 5.93
N ILE A 435 -17.90 -14.00 6.79
CA ILE A 435 -19.20 -14.59 6.42
C ILE A 435 -20.18 -13.50 5.99
N ALA A 436 -20.32 -12.43 6.77
CA ALA A 436 -21.27 -11.35 6.48
C ALA A 436 -20.90 -10.63 5.18
N THR A 437 -19.62 -10.36 4.94
CA THR A 437 -19.15 -9.71 3.70
C THR A 437 -19.43 -10.56 2.46
N ALA A 438 -19.17 -11.87 2.53
CA ALA A 438 -19.49 -12.79 1.45
C ALA A 438 -21.01 -12.85 1.17
N LEU A 439 -21.84 -12.98 2.21
CA LEU A 439 -23.28 -13.00 2.09
C LEU A 439 -23.84 -11.69 1.49
N GLN A 440 -23.31 -10.53 1.91
CA GLN A 440 -23.68 -9.24 1.31
C GLN A 440 -23.32 -9.18 -0.18
N ALA A 441 -22.13 -9.63 -0.56
CA ALA A 441 -21.72 -9.64 -1.95
C ALA A 441 -22.64 -10.53 -2.82
N LEU A 442 -22.97 -11.73 -2.34
CA LEU A 442 -23.91 -12.63 -3.00
C LEU A 442 -25.33 -12.03 -3.09
N HIS A 443 -25.77 -11.35 -2.04
CA HIS A 443 -27.05 -10.64 -2.05
C HIS A 443 -27.10 -9.55 -3.13
N PHE A 444 -26.07 -8.72 -3.25
CA PHE A 444 -25.99 -7.70 -4.28
C PHE A 444 -25.93 -8.29 -5.70
N ALA A 445 -25.22 -9.41 -5.89
CA ALA A 445 -25.22 -10.13 -7.16
C ALA A 445 -26.62 -10.63 -7.52
N LYS A 446 -27.36 -11.19 -6.54
CA LYS A 446 -28.75 -11.61 -6.72
C LYS A 446 -29.68 -10.45 -7.10
N GLN A 447 -29.48 -9.28 -6.47
CA GLN A 447 -30.22 -8.06 -6.84
C GLN A 447 -29.87 -7.56 -8.26
N ALA A 448 -28.67 -7.84 -8.75
CA ALA A 448 -28.25 -7.55 -10.12
C ALA A 448 -28.72 -8.63 -11.13
N GLY A 449 -29.60 -9.55 -10.71
CA GLY A 449 -30.17 -10.59 -11.58
C GLY A 449 -29.26 -11.76 -11.88
N ILE A 450 -28.23 -11.99 -11.03
CA ILE A 450 -27.34 -13.15 -11.14
C ILE A 450 -27.86 -14.29 -10.25
N GLU A 451 -27.85 -15.50 -10.79
CA GLU A 451 -28.17 -16.69 -10.02
C GLU A 451 -27.13 -16.94 -8.94
N VAL A 452 -27.59 -17.13 -7.71
CA VAL A 452 -26.75 -17.45 -6.55
C VAL A 452 -27.24 -18.76 -5.94
N PRO A 453 -26.38 -19.76 -5.74
CA PRO A 453 -26.77 -21.03 -5.15
C PRO A 453 -27.32 -20.84 -3.74
N GLN A 454 -28.59 -21.17 -3.53
CA GLN A 454 -29.28 -20.93 -2.26
C GLN A 454 -28.64 -21.74 -1.11
N ASP A 455 -28.17 -22.95 -1.37
CA ASP A 455 -27.49 -23.79 -0.35
C ASP A 455 -26.25 -23.11 0.24
N ASN A 456 -25.49 -22.35 -0.56
CA ASN A 456 -24.34 -21.59 -0.08
C ASN A 456 -24.77 -20.45 0.84
N VAL A 457 -25.85 -19.75 0.48
CA VAL A 457 -26.43 -18.69 1.32
C VAL A 457 -26.91 -19.27 2.64
N ASP A 458 -27.65 -20.38 2.61
CA ASP A 458 -28.21 -21.01 3.81
C ASP A 458 -27.13 -21.56 4.75
N ARG A 459 -26.06 -22.16 4.20
CA ARG A 459 -24.88 -22.56 4.99
C ARG A 459 -24.19 -21.37 5.63
N GLY A 460 -24.00 -20.29 4.89
CA GLY A 460 -23.40 -19.07 5.42
C GLY A 460 -24.23 -18.43 6.52
N LEU A 461 -25.57 -18.36 6.36
CA LEU A 461 -26.47 -17.83 7.38
C LEU A 461 -26.44 -18.69 8.66
N ARG A 462 -26.43 -20.01 8.53
CA ARG A 462 -26.27 -20.91 9.69
C ARG A 462 -24.92 -20.69 10.39
N ALA A 463 -23.84 -20.60 9.63
CA ALA A 463 -22.52 -20.33 10.18
C ALA A 463 -22.44 -18.97 10.89
N LEU A 464 -23.06 -17.94 10.32
CA LEU A 464 -23.17 -16.62 10.96
C LEU A 464 -23.98 -16.67 12.26
N ALA A 465 -25.09 -17.39 12.27
CA ALA A 465 -25.93 -17.55 13.47
C ALA A 465 -25.20 -18.26 14.61
N MET A 466 -24.32 -19.22 14.30
CA MET A 466 -23.51 -19.91 15.32
C MET A 466 -22.45 -19.01 15.99
N ASN A 467 -22.10 -17.90 15.37
CA ASN A 467 -21.17 -16.91 15.95
C ASN A 467 -21.89 -15.83 16.78
N ARG A 468 -23.20 -15.93 16.91
CA ARG A 468 -24.02 -14.97 17.65
C ARG A 468 -24.11 -15.38 19.11
N THR A 469 -23.84 -14.45 20.02
CA THR A 469 -24.05 -14.64 21.45
C THR A 469 -25.53 -14.50 21.81
N ASP A 470 -25.93 -14.98 23.01
CA ASP A 470 -27.29 -14.80 23.53
C ASP A 470 -27.70 -13.32 23.64
N ALA A 471 -26.75 -12.44 23.90
CA ALA A 471 -26.95 -10.99 23.93
C ALA A 471 -27.07 -10.36 22.54
N GLY A 472 -26.94 -11.14 21.47
CA GLY A 472 -27.08 -10.69 20.08
C GLY A 472 -25.81 -10.11 19.46
N ALA A 473 -24.68 -10.07 20.18
CA ALA A 473 -23.39 -9.69 19.63
C ALA A 473 -22.77 -10.86 18.84
N PHE A 474 -21.82 -10.56 17.99
CA PHE A 474 -21.02 -11.56 17.30
C PHE A 474 -19.65 -11.67 17.93
N THR A 475 -19.16 -12.90 18.07
CA THR A 475 -17.79 -13.17 18.55
C THR A 475 -16.79 -12.98 17.44
N TYR A 476 -15.69 -12.32 17.77
CA TYR A 476 -14.54 -12.15 16.87
C TYR A 476 -13.44 -13.12 17.26
#